data_df0649057e9185ea83a0650ec9e6beee
#
_entry.id   df0649057e9185ea83a0650ec9e6beee
#
_cell.length_a   1.000
_cell.length_b   1.000
_cell.length_c   1.000
_cell.angle_alpha   90.00
_cell.angle_beta   90.00
_cell.angle_gamma   90.00
#
_symmetry.space_group_name_H-M   'P 1'
#
loop_
_entity.id
_entity.type
_entity.pdbx_description
1 polymer ?
#
loop_
_entity_poly.entity_id
_entity_poly.type
_entity_poly.pdbx_seq_one_letter_code
_entity_poly.pdbx_strand_id
1 'polypeptide(L)'
;MSYRTSVDANAADPKKSMNFFERLKSAAPAEWNAYTGHPFTNALADGSLAEAAFRHYLVQDYLFLIEFARAYALSIYKSPKLADMREAAAGLSAILDVEMDLHVKLCAGWGLSAGDLEQTAPAVETLAYTRYVLDTGMRGDLLALKVALAPCVIGYAEIATRLATRPNAQATTNPYRDWIAEYAGAPYQEVAAKARAHLDGLADLYATPAREAELIVVFKEATRLEAEFWEMAWRAGQAGKTKAWTH
;
A
#
# COMPACT_ATOMS: atom_id res chain seq x y z
N MET A 1 0.72 29.66 -57.28
CA MET A 1 0.90 28.32 -56.77
C MET A 1 1.47 28.42 -55.34
N SER A 2 0.62 28.26 -54.36
CA SER A 2 1.02 28.38 -52.95
C SER A 2 0.83 26.99 -52.31
N TYR A 3 1.94 26.31 -51.97
CA TYR A 3 1.95 25.04 -51.23
C TYR A 3 1.67 25.33 -49.78
N ARG A 4 0.50 24.90 -49.28
CA ARG A 4 0.24 24.75 -47.86
C ARG A 4 0.84 23.41 -47.41
N THR A 5 1.90 23.47 -46.61
CA THR A 5 2.38 22.34 -45.85
C THR A 5 1.39 22.06 -44.73
N SER A 6 0.72 20.90 -44.81
CA SER A 6 -0.05 20.32 -43.71
C SER A 6 0.92 19.89 -42.61
N VAL A 7 0.83 20.54 -41.46
CA VAL A 7 1.53 20.10 -40.24
C VAL A 7 0.76 18.90 -39.71
N ASP A 8 1.41 17.73 -39.72
CA ASP A 8 0.91 16.51 -39.10
C ASP A 8 0.80 16.71 -37.58
N ALA A 9 -0.42 16.98 -37.12
CA ALA A 9 -0.79 17.00 -35.71
C ALA A 9 -1.24 15.59 -35.28
N ASN A 10 -0.32 14.66 -35.16
CA ASN A 10 -0.58 13.40 -34.54
C ASN A 10 0.60 12.95 -33.66
N ALA A 11 1.01 13.85 -32.75
CA ALA A 11 1.78 13.42 -31.59
C ALA A 11 0.78 12.81 -30.61
N ALA A 12 0.75 11.48 -30.51
CA ALA A 12 -0.05 10.78 -29.53
C ALA A 12 0.32 11.33 -28.13
N ASP A 13 -0.67 11.83 -27.40
CA ASP A 13 -0.49 12.33 -26.03
C ASP A 13 0.12 11.20 -25.19
N PRO A 14 1.35 11.33 -24.67
CA PRO A 14 2.01 10.29 -23.91
C PRO A 14 1.21 9.86 -22.67
N LYS A 15 0.29 10.67 -22.17
CA LYS A 15 -0.64 10.29 -21.09
C LYS A 15 -1.69 9.27 -21.54
N LYS A 16 -2.02 9.19 -22.82
CA LYS A 16 -3.00 8.22 -23.35
C LYS A 16 -2.45 6.80 -23.47
N SER A 17 -1.12 6.62 -23.46
CA SER A 17 -0.47 5.31 -23.50
C SER A 17 -0.19 4.70 -22.12
N MET A 18 -0.30 5.49 -21.04
CA MET A 18 -0.09 5.03 -19.67
C MET A 18 -1.38 4.44 -19.11
N ASN A 19 -1.27 3.31 -18.38
CA ASN A 19 -2.39 2.79 -17.61
C ASN A 19 -2.79 3.75 -16.47
N PHE A 20 -3.95 3.54 -15.89
CA PHE A 20 -4.52 4.49 -14.92
C PHE A 20 -3.65 4.61 -13.65
N PHE A 21 -3.15 3.48 -13.15
CA PHE A 21 -2.28 3.51 -11.96
C PHE A 21 -1.00 4.32 -12.20
N GLU A 22 -0.35 4.17 -13.36
CA GLU A 22 0.84 4.95 -13.69
C GLU A 22 0.52 6.45 -13.86
N ARG A 23 -0.68 6.80 -14.34
CA ARG A 23 -1.12 8.21 -14.36
C ARG A 23 -1.27 8.78 -12.95
N LEU A 24 -1.86 8.02 -12.00
CA LEU A 24 -1.95 8.42 -10.60
C LEU A 24 -0.56 8.64 -9.98
N LYS A 25 0.38 7.70 -10.18
CA LYS A 25 1.78 7.84 -9.73
C LYS A 25 2.47 9.05 -10.32
N SER A 26 2.34 9.26 -11.63
CA SER A 26 2.97 10.40 -12.30
C SER A 26 2.43 11.75 -11.84
N ALA A 27 1.20 11.78 -11.32
CA ALA A 27 0.59 12.96 -10.72
C ALA A 27 0.96 13.17 -9.24
N ALA A 28 1.56 12.17 -8.60
CA ALA A 28 1.91 12.15 -7.17
C ALA A 28 3.39 11.79 -6.92
N PRO A 29 4.37 12.34 -7.65
CA PRO A 29 5.75 11.87 -7.60
C PRO A 29 6.42 12.11 -6.23
N ALA A 30 6.08 13.19 -5.56
CA ALA A 30 6.66 13.53 -4.25
C ALA A 30 6.16 12.56 -3.18
N GLU A 31 4.85 12.32 -3.12
CA GLU A 31 4.20 11.43 -2.17
C GLU A 31 4.66 9.98 -2.41
N TRP A 32 4.68 9.55 -3.68
CA TRP A 32 5.12 8.20 -4.04
C TRP A 32 6.59 7.94 -3.68
N ASN A 33 7.47 8.90 -3.92
CA ASN A 33 8.88 8.79 -3.56
C ASN A 33 9.09 8.80 -2.04
N ALA A 34 8.35 9.64 -1.30
CA ALA A 34 8.42 9.67 0.17
C ALA A 34 7.98 8.32 0.76
N TYR A 35 6.93 7.72 0.23
CA TYR A 35 6.42 6.42 0.64
C TYR A 35 7.38 5.28 0.27
N THR A 36 7.66 5.11 -1.01
CA THR A 36 8.45 3.95 -1.47
C THR A 36 9.92 4.04 -1.10
N GLY A 37 10.49 5.23 -1.02
CA GLY A 37 11.88 5.50 -0.65
C GLY A 37 12.12 5.75 0.83
N HIS A 38 11.15 5.50 1.71
CA HIS A 38 11.23 5.82 3.13
C HIS A 38 12.45 5.16 3.81
N PRO A 39 13.10 5.83 4.80
CA PRO A 39 14.20 5.24 5.57
C PRO A 39 13.89 3.90 6.22
N PHE A 40 12.65 3.71 6.69
CA PHE A 40 12.17 2.44 7.24
C PHE A 40 12.33 1.29 6.23
N THR A 41 11.81 1.46 5.01
CA THR A 41 11.89 0.42 3.96
C THR A 41 13.33 0.17 3.50
N ASN A 42 14.15 1.22 3.44
CA ASN A 42 15.56 1.08 3.11
C ASN A 42 16.33 0.28 4.17
N ALA A 43 16.04 0.53 5.46
CA ALA A 43 16.65 -0.18 6.58
C ALA A 43 16.22 -1.66 6.66
N LEU A 44 15.00 -2.01 6.17
CA LEU A 44 14.61 -3.41 5.99
C LEU A 44 15.56 -4.14 5.04
N ALA A 45 15.85 -3.53 3.88
CA ALA A 45 16.73 -4.14 2.87
C ALA A 45 18.18 -4.30 3.37
N ASP A 46 18.67 -3.35 4.16
CA ASP A 46 20.04 -3.38 4.69
C ASP A 46 20.15 -4.25 5.95
N GLY A 47 19.05 -4.69 6.54
CA GLY A 47 19.00 -5.44 7.80
C GLY A 47 19.30 -4.55 9.03
N SER A 48 19.33 -3.23 8.86
CA SER A 48 19.71 -2.26 9.90
C SER A 48 18.52 -1.65 10.65
N LEU A 49 17.29 -1.98 10.28
CA LEU A 49 16.10 -1.50 10.96
C LEU A 49 16.14 -1.93 12.43
N ALA A 50 15.83 -1.02 13.35
CA ALA A 50 15.71 -1.37 14.75
C ALA A 50 14.54 -2.35 14.96
N GLU A 51 14.74 -3.43 15.72
CA GLU A 51 13.70 -4.41 16.02
C GLU A 51 12.44 -3.75 16.62
N ALA A 52 12.62 -2.75 17.48
CA ALA A 52 11.51 -1.99 18.06
C ALA A 52 10.65 -1.28 16.99
N ALA A 53 11.25 -0.80 15.90
CA ALA A 53 10.54 -0.21 14.78
C ALA A 53 9.71 -1.27 14.05
N PHE A 54 10.31 -2.41 13.73
CA PHE A 54 9.63 -3.49 13.03
C PHE A 54 8.50 -4.10 13.86
N ARG A 55 8.75 -4.32 15.16
CA ARG A 55 7.71 -4.78 16.09
C ARG A 55 6.55 -3.80 16.17
N HIS A 56 6.82 -2.50 16.29
CA HIS A 56 5.77 -1.48 16.32
C HIS A 56 4.98 -1.45 15.02
N TYR A 57 5.67 -1.55 13.87
CA TYR A 57 5.03 -1.68 12.57
C TYR A 57 4.06 -2.87 12.55
N LEU A 58 4.50 -4.09 12.88
CA LEU A 58 3.66 -5.29 12.80
C LEU A 58 2.44 -5.23 13.73
N VAL A 59 2.59 -4.66 14.93
CA VAL A 59 1.47 -4.49 15.86
C VAL A 59 0.42 -3.52 15.27
N GLN A 60 0.87 -2.40 14.70
CA GLN A 60 -0.03 -1.43 14.09
C GLN A 60 -0.61 -1.92 12.77
N ASP A 61 0.14 -2.72 12.03
CA ASP A 61 -0.29 -3.34 10.79
C ASP A 61 -1.37 -4.40 11.04
N TYR A 62 -1.28 -5.16 12.13
CA TYR A 62 -2.37 -6.04 12.55
C TYR A 62 -3.69 -5.27 12.74
N LEU A 63 -3.65 -4.12 13.41
CA LEU A 63 -4.82 -3.26 13.59
C LEU A 63 -5.30 -2.65 12.26
N PHE A 64 -4.37 -2.29 11.38
CA PHE A 64 -4.68 -1.83 10.03
C PHE A 64 -5.40 -2.92 9.23
N LEU A 65 -4.94 -4.17 9.27
CA LEU A 65 -5.53 -5.30 8.53
C LEU A 65 -7.00 -5.56 8.93
N ILE A 66 -7.38 -5.34 10.18
CA ILE A 66 -8.78 -5.41 10.61
C ILE A 66 -9.65 -4.40 9.84
N GLU A 67 -9.19 -3.16 9.71
CA GLU A 67 -9.91 -2.12 8.99
C GLU A 67 -9.82 -2.32 7.47
N PHE A 68 -8.72 -2.88 6.99
CA PHE A 68 -8.52 -3.27 5.60
C PHE A 68 -9.50 -4.37 5.17
N ALA A 69 -9.74 -5.36 6.02
CA ALA A 69 -10.78 -6.36 5.83
C ALA A 69 -12.18 -5.72 5.70
N ARG A 70 -12.48 -4.70 6.52
CA ARG A 70 -13.72 -3.91 6.39
C ARG A 70 -13.81 -3.17 5.06
N ALA A 71 -12.70 -2.62 4.56
CA ALA A 71 -12.66 -1.98 3.24
C ALA A 71 -12.91 -2.98 2.11
N TYR A 72 -12.44 -4.22 2.22
CA TYR A 72 -12.77 -5.29 1.27
C TYR A 72 -14.24 -5.71 1.35
N ALA A 73 -14.82 -5.81 2.54
CA ALA A 73 -16.26 -6.04 2.71
C ALA A 73 -17.08 -4.91 2.08
N LEU A 74 -16.64 -3.66 2.24
CA LEU A 74 -17.23 -2.50 1.56
C LEU A 74 -17.07 -2.58 0.04
N SER A 75 -15.93 -3.09 -0.47
CA SER A 75 -15.74 -3.36 -1.89
C SER A 75 -16.76 -4.35 -2.44
N ILE A 76 -17.05 -5.43 -1.69
CA ILE A 76 -18.11 -6.39 -2.05
C ILE A 76 -19.47 -5.67 -2.16
N TYR A 77 -19.81 -4.89 -1.14
CA TYR A 77 -21.09 -4.15 -1.11
C TYR A 77 -21.23 -3.18 -2.30
N LYS A 78 -20.15 -2.51 -2.68
CA LYS A 78 -20.16 -1.51 -3.77
C LYS A 78 -19.97 -2.09 -5.16
N SER A 79 -19.64 -3.37 -5.27
CA SER A 79 -19.42 -4.03 -6.56
C SER A 79 -20.74 -4.27 -7.31
N PRO A 80 -20.91 -3.73 -8.53
CA PRO A 80 -22.13 -3.93 -9.32
C PRO A 80 -22.17 -5.29 -10.01
N LYS A 81 -21.03 -5.98 -10.13
CA LYS A 81 -20.91 -7.27 -10.83
C LYS A 81 -20.51 -8.38 -9.87
N LEU A 82 -21.09 -9.56 -10.06
CA LEU A 82 -20.77 -10.74 -9.26
C LEU A 82 -19.28 -11.15 -9.36
N ALA A 83 -18.63 -10.89 -10.50
CA ALA A 83 -17.20 -11.15 -10.68
C ALA A 83 -16.36 -10.30 -9.72
N ASP A 84 -16.65 -8.99 -9.63
CA ASP A 84 -15.96 -8.06 -8.75
C ASP A 84 -16.24 -8.38 -7.26
N MET A 85 -17.46 -8.81 -6.93
CA MET A 85 -17.80 -9.30 -5.58
C MET A 85 -16.95 -10.52 -5.19
N ARG A 86 -16.79 -11.48 -6.10
CA ARG A 86 -15.99 -12.69 -5.86
C ARG A 86 -14.52 -12.37 -5.69
N GLU A 87 -13.99 -11.46 -6.49
CA GLU A 87 -12.61 -11.00 -6.35
C GLU A 87 -12.39 -10.33 -4.98
N ALA A 88 -13.26 -9.41 -4.59
CA ALA A 88 -13.18 -8.75 -3.29
C ALA A 88 -13.35 -9.75 -2.12
N ALA A 89 -14.23 -10.74 -2.26
CA ALA A 89 -14.41 -11.80 -1.25
C ALA A 89 -13.16 -12.67 -1.11
N ALA A 90 -12.50 -13.02 -2.21
CA ALA A 90 -11.23 -13.76 -2.17
C ALA A 90 -10.12 -12.95 -1.48
N GLY A 91 -10.03 -11.65 -1.76
CA GLY A 91 -9.10 -10.76 -1.06
C GLY A 91 -9.41 -10.65 0.44
N LEU A 92 -10.69 -10.53 0.81
CA LEU A 92 -11.11 -10.53 2.22
C LEU A 92 -10.70 -11.81 2.94
N SER A 93 -10.92 -12.98 2.33
CA SER A 93 -10.53 -14.27 2.90
C SER A 93 -9.01 -14.38 3.06
N ALA A 94 -8.23 -13.91 2.06
CA ALA A 94 -6.78 -13.91 2.15
C ALA A 94 -6.26 -13.05 3.33
N ILE A 95 -6.88 -11.89 3.58
CA ILE A 95 -6.54 -11.05 4.73
C ILE A 95 -6.85 -11.79 6.04
N LEU A 96 -8.09 -12.30 6.19
CA LEU A 96 -8.54 -12.89 7.46
C LEU A 96 -7.89 -14.22 7.78
N ASP A 97 -7.63 -15.07 6.76
CA ASP A 97 -7.21 -16.45 6.94
C ASP A 97 -5.68 -16.64 6.75
N VAL A 98 -4.99 -15.70 6.11
CA VAL A 98 -3.56 -15.83 5.80
C VAL A 98 -2.74 -14.71 6.44
N GLU A 99 -3.01 -13.44 6.11
CA GLU A 99 -2.19 -12.32 6.60
C GLU A 99 -2.33 -12.11 8.11
N MET A 100 -3.54 -12.19 8.64
CA MET A 100 -3.77 -12.07 10.09
C MET A 100 -3.03 -13.18 10.87
N ASP A 101 -3.10 -14.43 10.40
CA ASP A 101 -2.38 -15.54 11.00
C ASP A 101 -0.86 -15.38 10.97
N LEU A 102 -0.33 -14.83 9.87
CA LEU A 102 1.10 -14.53 9.75
C LEU A 102 1.53 -13.49 10.79
N HIS A 103 0.77 -12.41 10.93
CA HIS A 103 1.04 -11.35 11.92
C HIS A 103 1.01 -11.88 13.35
N VAL A 104 0.01 -12.70 13.69
CA VAL A 104 -0.07 -13.35 15.01
C VAL A 104 1.15 -14.23 15.27
N LYS A 105 1.57 -15.05 14.30
CA LYS A 105 2.76 -15.91 14.43
C LYS A 105 4.05 -15.11 14.61
N LEU A 106 4.22 -14.03 13.85
CA LEU A 106 5.40 -13.17 13.98
C LEU A 106 5.43 -12.46 15.35
N CYS A 107 4.30 -11.93 15.80
CA CYS A 107 4.18 -11.24 17.07
C CYS A 107 4.31 -12.20 18.29
N ALA A 108 3.92 -13.47 18.14
CA ALA A 108 4.12 -14.49 19.15
C ALA A 108 5.61 -14.70 19.49
N GLY A 109 6.53 -14.49 18.53
CA GLY A 109 7.97 -14.51 18.77
C GLY A 109 8.44 -13.46 19.80
N TRP A 110 7.65 -12.42 20.04
CA TRP A 110 7.87 -11.39 21.06
C TRP A 110 6.96 -11.56 22.29
N GLY A 111 6.26 -12.69 22.43
CA GLY A 111 5.37 -12.98 23.54
C GLY A 111 4.03 -12.24 23.49
N LEU A 112 3.63 -11.74 22.32
CA LEU A 112 2.33 -11.10 22.11
C LEU A 112 1.32 -12.13 21.58
N SER A 113 0.18 -12.25 22.25
CA SER A 113 -0.95 -13.02 21.77
C SER A 113 -1.85 -12.19 20.83
N ALA A 114 -2.74 -12.86 20.10
CA ALA A 114 -3.77 -12.18 19.30
C ALA A 114 -4.62 -11.22 20.15
N GLY A 115 -4.96 -11.62 21.38
CA GLY A 115 -5.70 -10.78 22.32
C GLY A 115 -4.93 -9.52 22.74
N ASP A 116 -3.60 -9.61 22.91
CA ASP A 116 -2.77 -8.44 23.21
C ASP A 116 -2.74 -7.47 22.03
N LEU A 117 -2.69 -8.00 20.80
CA LEU A 117 -2.73 -7.18 19.58
C LEU A 117 -4.06 -6.45 19.45
N GLU A 118 -5.18 -7.13 19.64
CA GLU A 118 -6.53 -6.53 19.58
C GLU A 118 -6.79 -5.47 20.64
N GLN A 119 -6.17 -5.62 21.83
CA GLN A 119 -6.30 -4.65 22.92
C GLN A 119 -5.34 -3.46 22.79
N THR A 120 -4.40 -3.52 21.85
CA THR A 120 -3.47 -2.42 21.62
C THR A 120 -4.21 -1.21 21.04
N ALA A 121 -3.96 -0.02 21.59
CA ALA A 121 -4.50 1.20 21.04
C ALA A 121 -3.89 1.50 19.66
N PRO A 122 -4.70 1.78 18.63
CA PRO A 122 -4.17 2.19 17.34
C PRO A 122 -3.47 3.56 17.46
N ALA A 123 -2.32 3.69 16.81
CA ALA A 123 -1.62 4.95 16.67
C ALA A 123 -2.45 5.95 15.85
N VAL A 124 -2.15 7.23 15.98
CA VAL A 124 -2.87 8.29 15.24
C VAL A 124 -2.75 8.09 13.74
N GLU A 125 -1.59 7.66 13.27
CA GLU A 125 -1.32 7.39 11.87
C GLU A 125 -2.14 6.19 11.36
N THR A 126 -2.27 5.13 12.16
CA THR A 126 -3.12 3.97 11.86
C THR A 126 -4.60 4.39 11.76
N LEU A 127 -5.07 5.18 12.73
CA LEU A 127 -6.43 5.71 12.71
C LEU A 127 -6.66 6.63 11.51
N ALA A 128 -5.74 7.56 11.24
CA ALA A 128 -5.88 8.51 10.13
C ALA A 128 -6.00 7.76 8.81
N TYR A 129 -5.12 6.79 8.56
CA TYR A 129 -5.10 6.06 7.29
C TYR A 129 -6.34 5.18 7.13
N THR A 130 -6.67 4.36 8.11
CA THR A 130 -7.81 3.46 8.03
C THR A 130 -9.14 4.20 7.90
N ARG A 131 -9.32 5.32 8.63
CA ARG A 131 -10.52 6.15 8.53
C ARG A 131 -10.60 6.87 7.19
N TYR A 132 -9.48 7.33 6.65
CA TYR A 132 -9.44 7.93 5.32
C TYR A 132 -9.91 6.97 4.24
N VAL A 133 -9.39 5.73 4.24
CA VAL A 133 -9.77 4.68 3.27
C VAL A 133 -11.26 4.36 3.38
N LEU A 134 -11.75 4.11 4.61
CA LEU A 134 -13.16 3.77 4.82
C LEU A 134 -14.10 4.93 4.48
N ASP A 135 -13.78 6.16 4.89
CA ASP A 135 -14.57 7.34 4.56
C ASP A 135 -14.63 7.59 3.04
N THR A 136 -13.48 7.46 2.36
CA THR A 136 -13.41 7.53 0.90
C THR A 136 -14.32 6.48 0.25
N GLY A 137 -14.27 5.25 0.74
CA GLY A 137 -15.12 4.18 0.26
C GLY A 137 -16.61 4.41 0.57
N MET A 138 -16.94 4.88 1.76
CA MET A 138 -18.33 5.12 2.15
C MET A 138 -18.98 6.25 1.33
N ARG A 139 -18.28 7.37 1.16
CA ARG A 139 -18.78 8.53 0.41
C ARG A 139 -18.72 8.34 -1.11
N GLY A 140 -17.69 7.64 -1.60
CA GLY A 140 -17.42 7.47 -3.01
C GLY A 140 -18.01 6.18 -3.60
N ASP A 141 -17.56 5.87 -4.79
CA ASP A 141 -17.84 4.64 -5.51
C ASP A 141 -16.73 3.59 -5.32
N LEU A 142 -16.88 2.45 -6.00
CA LEU A 142 -15.88 1.38 -5.96
C LEU A 142 -14.52 1.84 -6.47
N LEU A 143 -14.49 2.68 -7.52
CA LEU A 143 -13.25 3.20 -8.08
C LEU A 143 -12.50 4.07 -7.08
N ALA A 144 -13.18 4.97 -6.37
CA ALA A 144 -12.57 5.80 -5.34
C ALA A 144 -11.98 4.96 -4.19
N LEU A 145 -12.70 3.93 -3.74
CA LEU A 145 -12.20 3.00 -2.74
C LEU A 145 -10.96 2.25 -3.22
N LYS A 146 -10.97 1.73 -4.46
CA LYS A 146 -9.81 1.01 -5.02
C LYS A 146 -8.60 1.94 -5.23
N VAL A 147 -8.81 3.21 -5.55
CA VAL A 147 -7.74 4.22 -5.61
C VAL A 147 -7.13 4.46 -4.23
N ALA A 148 -7.95 4.55 -3.17
CA ALA A 148 -7.45 4.71 -1.80
C ALA A 148 -6.69 3.48 -1.29
N LEU A 149 -7.05 2.27 -1.76
CA LEU A 149 -6.38 1.01 -1.42
C LEU A 149 -5.12 0.74 -2.27
N ALA A 150 -4.98 1.40 -3.43
CA ALA A 150 -3.91 1.10 -4.38
C ALA A 150 -2.48 1.27 -3.81
N PRO A 151 -2.15 2.29 -2.99
CA PRO A 151 -0.83 2.41 -2.37
C PRO A 151 -0.48 1.19 -1.51
N CYS A 152 -1.38 0.71 -0.68
CA CYS A 152 -1.17 -0.46 0.18
C CYS A 152 -0.92 -1.73 -0.67
N VAL A 153 -1.82 -2.05 -1.59
CA VAL A 153 -1.75 -3.31 -2.34
C VAL A 153 -0.64 -3.30 -3.38
N ILE A 154 -0.56 -2.25 -4.20
CA ILE A 154 0.37 -2.20 -5.33
C ILE A 154 1.74 -1.64 -4.90
N GLY A 155 1.74 -0.70 -3.97
CA GLY A 155 2.97 -0.08 -3.49
C GLY A 155 3.88 -1.05 -2.75
N TYR A 156 3.34 -1.93 -1.91
CA TYR A 156 4.12 -2.98 -1.23
C TYR A 156 4.83 -3.91 -2.23
N ALA A 157 4.15 -4.29 -3.32
CA ALA A 157 4.76 -5.09 -4.37
C ALA A 157 5.94 -4.37 -5.06
N GLU A 158 5.80 -3.07 -5.35
CA GLU A 158 6.87 -2.26 -5.96
C GLU A 158 8.03 -2.04 -4.98
N ILE A 159 7.73 -1.74 -3.71
CA ILE A 159 8.74 -1.60 -2.65
C ILE A 159 9.54 -2.90 -2.54
N ALA A 160 8.87 -4.03 -2.32
CA ALA A 160 9.54 -5.30 -2.09
C ALA A 160 10.37 -5.76 -3.30
N THR A 161 9.86 -5.60 -4.53
CA THR A 161 10.60 -5.87 -5.76
C THR A 161 11.89 -5.05 -5.81
N ARG A 162 11.82 -3.75 -5.50
CA ARG A 162 12.99 -2.86 -5.45
C ARG A 162 13.97 -3.28 -4.34
N LEU A 163 13.46 -3.62 -3.14
CA LEU A 163 14.29 -4.03 -2.02
C LEU A 163 15.00 -5.35 -2.30
N ALA A 164 14.32 -6.33 -2.92
CA ALA A 164 14.86 -7.64 -3.24
C ALA A 164 16.10 -7.60 -4.18
N THR A 165 16.29 -6.50 -4.92
CA THR A 165 17.49 -6.30 -5.76
C THR A 165 18.74 -5.87 -4.98
N ARG A 166 18.60 -5.52 -3.70
CA ARG A 166 19.73 -5.05 -2.88
C ARG A 166 20.57 -6.22 -2.36
N PRO A 167 21.89 -6.07 -2.28
CA PRO A 167 22.80 -7.18 -1.91
C PRO A 167 22.45 -7.84 -0.58
N ASN A 168 22.06 -7.06 0.45
CA ASN A 168 21.79 -7.57 1.78
C ASN A 168 20.35 -8.05 1.98
N ALA A 169 19.44 -7.76 1.07
CA ALA A 169 18.01 -8.05 1.24
C ALA A 169 17.72 -9.55 1.40
N GLN A 170 18.47 -10.41 0.69
CA GLN A 170 18.32 -11.86 0.70
C GLN A 170 19.37 -12.57 1.58
N ALA A 171 20.24 -11.82 2.27
CA ALA A 171 21.25 -12.40 3.13
C ALA A 171 20.60 -13.16 4.31
N THR A 172 21.16 -14.31 4.66
CA THR A 172 20.67 -15.13 5.80
C THR A 172 20.78 -14.40 7.13
N THR A 173 21.64 -13.39 7.19
CA THR A 173 21.85 -12.50 8.34
C THR A 173 20.85 -11.35 8.42
N ASN A 174 20.08 -11.10 7.36
CA ASN A 174 19.03 -10.07 7.38
C ASN A 174 17.77 -10.61 8.09
N PRO A 175 17.38 -10.06 9.26
CA PRO A 175 16.22 -10.55 10.01
C PRO A 175 14.89 -10.24 9.30
N TYR A 176 14.88 -9.36 8.29
CA TYR A 176 13.69 -8.91 7.55
C TYR A 176 13.57 -9.53 6.16
N ARG A 177 14.46 -10.46 5.80
CA ARG A 177 14.48 -11.11 4.49
C ARG A 177 13.16 -11.80 4.15
N ASP A 178 12.51 -12.42 5.14
CA ASP A 178 11.28 -13.17 4.93
C ASP A 178 10.11 -12.23 4.62
N TRP A 179 10.06 -11.03 5.24
CA TRP A 179 9.13 -9.96 4.87
C TRP A 179 9.35 -9.50 3.41
N ILE A 180 10.59 -9.28 3.03
CA ILE A 180 10.92 -8.87 1.66
C ILE A 180 10.55 -9.97 0.66
N ALA A 181 10.85 -11.23 0.99
CA ALA A 181 10.55 -12.38 0.14
C ALA A 181 9.05 -12.60 -0.05
N GLU A 182 8.24 -12.38 1.00
CA GLU A 182 6.78 -12.49 0.94
C GLU A 182 6.20 -11.52 -0.09
N TYR A 183 6.49 -10.23 0.05
CA TYR A 183 5.93 -9.20 -0.83
C TYR A 183 6.60 -9.14 -2.22
N ALA A 184 7.83 -9.60 -2.37
CA ALA A 184 8.50 -9.76 -3.67
C ALA A 184 8.16 -11.08 -4.36
N GLY A 185 7.56 -12.04 -3.64
CA GLY A 185 7.22 -13.36 -4.12
C GLY A 185 6.13 -13.36 -5.19
N ALA A 186 6.15 -14.36 -6.07
CA ALA A 186 5.20 -14.47 -7.19
C ALA A 186 3.72 -14.40 -6.73
N PRO A 187 3.29 -15.02 -5.61
CA PRO A 187 1.90 -14.92 -5.17
C PRO A 187 1.45 -13.49 -4.92
N TYR A 188 2.23 -12.69 -4.17
CA TYR A 188 1.87 -11.30 -3.88
C TYR A 188 1.96 -10.41 -5.13
N GLN A 189 2.94 -10.63 -5.99
CA GLN A 189 3.07 -9.91 -7.26
C GLN A 189 1.86 -10.17 -8.18
N GLU A 190 1.29 -11.37 -8.16
CA GLU A 190 0.07 -11.69 -8.89
C GLU A 190 -1.15 -10.95 -8.30
N VAL A 191 -1.27 -10.85 -6.97
CA VAL A 191 -2.31 -10.04 -6.31
C VAL A 191 -2.21 -8.58 -6.74
N ALA A 192 -1.02 -8.00 -6.70
CA ALA A 192 -0.81 -6.61 -7.11
C ALA A 192 -1.11 -6.38 -8.60
N ALA A 193 -0.74 -7.33 -9.47
CA ALA A 193 -1.05 -7.25 -10.90
C ALA A 193 -2.56 -7.31 -11.17
N LYS A 194 -3.30 -8.19 -10.48
CA LYS A 194 -4.77 -8.27 -10.55
C LYS A 194 -5.42 -6.97 -10.05
N ALA A 195 -4.95 -6.44 -8.91
CA ALA A 195 -5.45 -5.18 -8.37
C ALA A 195 -5.24 -4.02 -9.35
N ARG A 196 -4.09 -3.96 -10.01
CA ARG A 196 -3.78 -2.96 -11.05
C ARG A 196 -4.72 -3.10 -12.24
N ALA A 197 -4.87 -4.31 -12.79
CA ALA A 197 -5.76 -4.57 -13.92
C ALA A 197 -7.24 -4.25 -13.59
N HIS A 198 -7.69 -4.58 -12.37
CA HIS A 198 -9.05 -4.25 -11.92
C HIS A 198 -9.24 -2.72 -11.80
N LEU A 199 -8.25 -2.01 -11.24
CA LEU A 199 -8.27 -0.56 -11.14
C LEU A 199 -8.35 0.11 -12.51
N ASP A 200 -7.55 -0.36 -13.47
CA ASP A 200 -7.56 0.12 -14.86
C ASP A 200 -8.93 -0.12 -15.51
N GLY A 201 -9.50 -1.32 -15.36
CA GLY A 201 -10.82 -1.65 -15.90
C GLY A 201 -11.97 -0.82 -15.28
N LEU A 202 -11.90 -0.49 -14.00
CA LEU A 202 -12.85 0.42 -13.37
C LEU A 202 -12.67 1.86 -13.88
N ALA A 203 -11.44 2.29 -14.08
CA ALA A 203 -11.16 3.62 -14.61
C ALA A 203 -11.66 3.79 -16.04
N ASP A 204 -11.50 2.79 -16.89
CA ASP A 204 -12.05 2.79 -18.27
C ASP A 204 -13.58 2.97 -18.30
N LEU A 205 -14.27 2.48 -17.26
CA LEU A 205 -15.73 2.59 -17.17
C LEU A 205 -16.21 3.88 -16.51
N TYR A 206 -15.46 4.41 -15.53
CA TYR A 206 -15.97 5.42 -14.60
C TYR A 206 -15.12 6.68 -14.49
N ALA A 207 -13.87 6.71 -15.02
CA ALA A 207 -13.02 7.87 -14.92
C ALA A 207 -13.22 8.83 -16.11
N THR A 208 -13.89 9.95 -15.86
CA THR A 208 -13.82 11.12 -16.73
C THR A 208 -12.60 11.98 -16.37
N PRO A 209 -12.14 12.93 -17.22
CA PRO A 209 -11.03 13.82 -16.84
C PRO A 209 -11.25 14.59 -15.55
N ALA A 210 -12.47 15.05 -15.27
CA ALA A 210 -12.80 15.73 -14.03
C ALA A 210 -12.72 14.76 -12.83
N ARG A 211 -13.25 13.55 -13.01
CA ARG A 211 -13.19 12.50 -11.97
C ARG A 211 -11.75 12.05 -11.71
N GLU A 212 -10.91 11.93 -12.74
CA GLU A 212 -9.49 11.60 -12.57
C GLU A 212 -8.76 12.62 -11.69
N ALA A 213 -9.06 13.90 -11.85
CA ALA A 213 -8.46 14.95 -11.00
C ALA A 213 -8.83 14.76 -9.50
N GLU A 214 -10.07 14.39 -9.20
CA GLU A 214 -10.50 14.06 -7.83
C GLU A 214 -9.80 12.79 -7.31
N LEU A 215 -9.70 11.75 -8.13
CA LEU A 215 -9.05 10.49 -7.78
C LEU A 215 -7.54 10.65 -7.55
N ILE A 216 -6.89 11.57 -8.25
CA ILE A 216 -5.49 11.94 -7.98
C ILE A 216 -5.35 12.50 -6.56
N VAL A 217 -6.28 13.33 -6.10
CA VAL A 217 -6.26 13.83 -4.71
C VAL A 217 -6.40 12.68 -3.72
N VAL A 218 -7.31 11.74 -3.98
CA VAL A 218 -7.48 10.54 -3.15
C VAL A 218 -6.20 9.73 -3.09
N PHE A 219 -5.58 9.47 -4.24
CA PHE A 219 -4.33 8.70 -4.33
C PHE A 219 -3.18 9.39 -3.58
N LYS A 220 -3.00 10.69 -3.77
CA LYS A 220 -1.98 11.48 -3.07
C LYS A 220 -2.10 11.37 -1.57
N GLU A 221 -3.31 11.56 -1.05
CA GLU A 221 -3.54 11.52 0.38
C GLU A 221 -3.33 10.11 0.95
N ALA A 222 -3.84 9.06 0.30
CA ALA A 222 -3.60 7.69 0.70
C ALA A 222 -2.09 7.34 0.69
N THR A 223 -1.36 7.78 -0.34
CA THR A 223 0.10 7.56 -0.44
C THR A 223 0.87 8.33 0.65
N ARG A 224 0.44 9.55 0.98
CA ARG A 224 1.01 10.32 2.10
C ARG A 224 0.80 9.59 3.43
N LEU A 225 -0.39 9.03 3.65
CA LEU A 225 -0.71 8.30 4.87
C LEU A 225 0.08 6.98 5.00
N GLU A 226 0.44 6.33 3.89
CA GLU A 226 1.40 5.23 3.88
C GLU A 226 2.80 5.67 4.37
N ALA A 227 3.28 6.81 3.88
CA ALA A 227 4.57 7.33 4.32
C ALA A 227 4.55 7.68 5.83
N GLU A 228 3.44 8.24 6.34
CA GLU A 228 3.27 8.51 7.78
C GLU A 228 3.21 7.20 8.60
N PHE A 229 2.64 6.13 8.04
CA PHE A 229 2.63 4.82 8.69
C PHE A 229 4.05 4.25 8.86
N TRP A 230 4.91 4.39 7.83
CA TRP A 230 6.34 4.07 7.97
C TRP A 230 7.04 4.98 8.98
N GLU A 231 6.76 6.28 8.97
CA GLU A 231 7.38 7.25 9.88
C GLU A 231 7.00 6.98 11.33
N MET A 232 5.77 6.60 11.62
CA MET A 232 5.29 6.16 12.94
C MET A 232 6.20 5.03 13.49
N ALA A 233 6.40 3.99 12.69
CA ALA A 233 7.22 2.86 13.07
C ALA A 233 8.71 3.23 13.18
N TRP A 234 9.20 4.06 12.27
CA TRP A 234 10.57 4.57 12.28
C TRP A 234 10.89 5.32 13.56
N ARG A 235 10.01 6.23 13.99
CA ARG A 235 10.15 6.99 15.25
C ARG A 235 10.17 6.08 16.47
N ALA A 236 9.36 5.02 16.50
CA ALA A 236 9.36 4.06 17.59
C ALA A 236 10.74 3.39 17.77
N GLY A 237 11.44 3.10 16.67
CA GLY A 237 12.80 2.57 16.71
C GLY A 237 13.86 3.58 17.14
N GLN A 238 13.64 4.88 16.93
CA GLN A 238 14.55 5.93 17.38
C GLN A 238 14.42 6.24 18.88
N ALA A 239 13.20 6.20 19.42
CA ALA A 239 12.93 6.45 20.83
C ALA A 239 13.67 5.46 21.77
N GLY A 240 13.92 4.23 21.32
CA GLY A 240 14.72 3.25 22.05
C GLY A 240 16.21 3.62 22.17
N LYS A 241 16.75 4.36 21.18
CA LYS A 241 18.17 4.79 21.17
C LYS A 241 18.44 5.95 22.12
N THR A 242 17.49 6.85 22.32
CA THR A 242 17.64 8.01 23.21
C THR A 242 17.62 7.65 24.70
N LYS A 243 17.00 6.54 25.08
CA LYS A 243 17.02 6.08 26.49
C LYS A 243 18.31 5.38 26.92
N ALA A 244 19.17 5.00 25.98
CA ALA A 244 20.44 4.32 26.28
C ALA A 244 21.59 5.25 26.69
N TRP A 245 21.40 6.58 26.68
CA TRP A 245 22.44 7.59 26.98
C TRP A 245 22.28 8.35 28.31
N THR A 246 21.37 7.87 29.19
CA THR A 246 21.15 8.48 30.52
C THR A 246 21.52 7.50 31.64
N HIS A 247 22.76 6.98 31.62
CA HIS A 247 23.42 6.35 32.79
C HIS A 247 24.88 6.78 32.88
#